data_2af0827b9a7a790b1c079820052326b2
#
_entry.id   2af0827b9a7a790b1c079820052326b2
#
_cell.length_a   1.000
_cell.length_b   1.000
_cell.length_c   1.000
_cell.angle_alpha   90.00
_cell.angle_beta   90.00
_cell.angle_gamma   90.00
#
_symmetry.space_group_name_H-M   'P 1'
#
loop_
_entity.id
_entity.type
_entity.pdbx_description
1 polymer ?
#
loop_
_entity_poly.entity_id
_entity_poly.type
_entity_poly.pdbx_seq_one_letter_code
_entity_poly.pdbx_strand_id
1 'polypeptide(L)'
;MSFLQNTRKPVGLGGKLLAKGMNSGTHAKLAVWGLRHLSIAPDAKILDAGCGGGANVKRLLEAAPKGQGTGLDYSDVSVEETEKVNRTAIREGRCRVVQGDVSSLPFEEDSFDLVTAFETVYFWPDIEQTFAGIRRVLKPDGVFFICNESNGHDEEALKYSKIIDGMTLYDADQLTDLLKKAGFRDVVTDVNDVWLCVKAVC
;
A
#
# COMPACT_ATOMS: atom_id res chain seq x y z
N MET A 1 21.28 7.53 10.99
CA MET A 1 20.27 6.50 10.63
C MET A 1 20.91 5.63 9.56
N SER A 2 20.89 4.29 9.71
CA SER A 2 21.44 3.38 8.69
C SER A 2 20.64 3.53 7.37
N PHE A 3 21.28 3.31 6.20
CA PHE A 3 20.61 3.36 4.91
C PHE A 3 19.39 2.43 4.85
N LEU A 4 19.48 1.25 5.48
CA LEU A 4 18.39 0.27 5.55
C LEU A 4 17.18 0.75 6.35
N GLN A 5 17.34 1.61 7.36
CA GLN A 5 16.21 2.20 8.09
C GLN A 5 15.41 3.21 7.25
N ASN A 6 16.01 3.76 6.18
CA ASN A 6 15.31 4.62 5.22
C ASN A 6 14.29 3.85 4.36
N THR A 7 14.34 2.52 4.29
CA THR A 7 13.31 1.72 3.59
C THR A 7 11.96 1.82 4.28
N ARG A 8 11.95 1.90 5.61
CA ARG A 8 10.74 2.09 6.41
C ARG A 8 10.23 3.53 6.33
N LYS A 9 11.09 4.53 6.56
CA LYS A 9 10.73 5.95 6.52
C LYS A 9 11.80 6.72 5.74
N PRO A 10 11.59 6.98 4.45
CA PRO A 10 12.52 7.80 3.67
C PRO A 10 12.70 9.19 4.28
N VAL A 11 13.94 9.61 4.54
CA VAL A 11 14.28 10.95 5.04
C VAL A 11 15.50 11.52 4.29
N GLY A 12 15.52 12.82 4.07
CA GLY A 12 16.62 13.55 3.46
C GLY A 12 16.93 13.12 2.02
N LEU A 13 18.14 13.43 1.54
CA LEU A 13 18.56 13.15 0.15
C LEU A 13 18.61 11.64 -0.16
N GLY A 14 19.06 10.82 0.80
CA GLY A 14 19.09 9.36 0.65
C GLY A 14 17.69 8.76 0.55
N GLY A 15 16.74 9.30 1.33
CA GLY A 15 15.33 8.92 1.25
C GLY A 15 14.69 9.28 -0.10
N LYS A 16 15.02 10.45 -0.66
CA LYS A 16 14.53 10.84 -2.01
C LYS A 16 15.00 9.88 -3.11
N LEU A 17 16.24 9.40 -3.02
CA LEU A 17 16.75 8.42 -3.98
C LEU A 17 16.05 7.07 -3.84
N LEU A 18 15.80 6.63 -2.60
CA LEU A 18 15.04 5.40 -2.31
C LEU A 18 13.59 5.49 -2.80
N ALA A 19 12.87 6.55 -2.47
CA ALA A 19 11.49 6.75 -2.91
C ALA A 19 11.36 6.70 -4.45
N LYS A 20 12.36 7.23 -5.19
CA LYS A 20 12.43 7.09 -6.65
C LYS A 20 12.72 5.65 -7.08
N GLY A 21 13.59 4.93 -6.36
CA GLY A 21 13.91 3.53 -6.63
C GLY A 21 12.70 2.62 -6.49
N MET A 22 11.84 2.88 -5.51
CA MET A 22 10.59 2.15 -5.28
C MET A 22 9.59 2.24 -6.45
N ASN A 23 9.77 3.19 -7.37
CA ASN A 23 8.94 3.34 -8.57
C ASN A 23 9.36 2.44 -9.74
N SER A 24 10.45 1.67 -9.64
CA SER A 24 11.08 0.97 -10.76
C SER A 24 11.51 -0.46 -10.41
N GLY A 25 12.08 -1.18 -11.38
CA GLY A 25 12.67 -2.49 -11.17
C GLY A 25 11.67 -3.58 -10.80
N THR A 26 11.99 -4.37 -9.77
CA THR A 26 11.15 -5.47 -9.24
C THR A 26 9.83 -4.97 -8.68
N HIS A 27 9.82 -3.84 -7.97
CA HIS A 27 8.61 -3.22 -7.42
C HIS A 27 7.57 -2.89 -8.52
N ALA A 28 8.03 -2.42 -9.69
CA ALA A 28 7.13 -2.16 -10.82
C ALA A 28 6.53 -3.45 -11.37
N LYS A 29 7.31 -4.53 -11.46
CA LYS A 29 6.83 -5.85 -11.92
C LYS A 29 5.83 -6.44 -10.94
N LEU A 30 6.12 -6.39 -9.64
CA LEU A 30 5.23 -6.80 -8.58
C LEU A 30 3.89 -6.06 -8.65
N ALA A 31 3.93 -4.73 -8.76
CA ALA A 31 2.71 -3.92 -8.84
C ALA A 31 1.86 -4.28 -10.08
N VAL A 32 2.49 -4.50 -11.24
CA VAL A 32 1.79 -4.93 -12.47
C VAL A 32 1.18 -6.32 -12.30
N TRP A 33 1.88 -7.24 -11.64
CA TRP A 33 1.34 -8.56 -11.32
C TRP A 33 0.16 -8.45 -10.36
N GLY A 34 0.32 -7.73 -9.25
CA GLY A 34 -0.73 -7.54 -8.24
C GLY A 34 -1.99 -6.90 -8.82
N LEU A 35 -1.86 -5.87 -9.64
CA LEU A 35 -3.00 -5.18 -10.25
C LEU A 35 -3.85 -6.08 -11.16
N ARG A 36 -3.33 -7.20 -11.69
CA ARG A 36 -4.10 -8.18 -12.46
C ARG A 36 -5.15 -8.92 -11.63
N HIS A 37 -5.03 -8.92 -10.31
CA HIS A 37 -5.98 -9.53 -9.37
C HIS A 37 -7.16 -8.60 -9.05
N LEU A 38 -7.13 -7.36 -9.52
CA LEU A 38 -8.14 -6.34 -9.24
C LEU A 38 -9.02 -6.07 -10.45
N SER A 39 -10.31 -5.98 -10.21
CA SER A 39 -11.27 -5.39 -11.13
C SER A 39 -11.64 -4.01 -10.59
N ILE A 40 -11.06 -2.96 -11.18
CA ILE A 40 -11.21 -1.59 -10.71
C ILE A 40 -12.28 -0.88 -11.54
N ALA A 41 -13.32 -0.36 -10.88
CA ALA A 41 -14.36 0.41 -11.56
C ALA A 41 -13.76 1.72 -12.13
N PRO A 42 -14.19 2.15 -13.33
CA PRO A 42 -13.61 3.33 -13.98
C PRO A 42 -13.72 4.63 -13.18
N ASP A 43 -14.65 4.70 -12.24
CA ASP A 43 -14.96 5.85 -11.38
C ASP A 43 -14.63 5.62 -9.90
N ALA A 44 -13.87 4.56 -9.58
CA ALA A 44 -13.53 4.18 -8.23
C ALA A 44 -12.80 5.29 -7.46
N LYS A 45 -13.12 5.43 -6.18
CA LYS A 45 -12.36 6.20 -5.20
C LYS A 45 -11.35 5.27 -4.52
N ILE A 46 -10.07 5.58 -4.68
CA ILE A 46 -8.97 4.67 -4.31
C ILE A 46 -8.05 5.36 -3.29
N LEU A 47 -7.67 4.61 -2.25
CA LEU A 47 -6.60 4.98 -1.32
C LEU A 47 -5.40 4.04 -1.53
N ASP A 48 -4.22 4.59 -1.73
CA ASP A 48 -2.95 3.86 -1.66
C ASP A 48 -2.29 4.17 -0.31
N ALA A 49 -2.36 3.22 0.61
CA ALA A 49 -1.91 3.38 1.99
C ALA A 49 -0.43 2.99 2.12
N GLY A 50 0.43 3.97 2.38
CA GLY A 50 1.88 3.85 2.26
C GLY A 50 2.33 4.02 0.80
N CYS A 51 1.92 5.12 0.17
CA CYS A 51 2.07 5.33 -1.28
C CYS A 51 3.52 5.54 -1.76
N GLY A 52 4.49 5.72 -0.86
CA GLY A 52 5.92 5.80 -1.15
C GLY A 52 6.26 6.81 -2.25
N GLY A 53 6.80 6.32 -3.38
CA GLY A 53 7.17 7.17 -4.52
C GLY A 53 6.02 7.53 -5.47
N GLY A 54 4.79 7.08 -5.21
CA GLY A 54 3.58 7.48 -5.91
C GLY A 54 3.30 6.81 -7.26
N ALA A 55 4.14 5.86 -7.70
CA ALA A 55 3.93 5.18 -8.98
C ALA A 55 2.66 4.31 -8.99
N ASN A 56 2.30 3.72 -7.84
CA ASN A 56 1.10 2.91 -7.74
C ASN A 56 -0.17 3.76 -7.75
N VAL A 57 -0.16 4.93 -7.10
CA VAL A 57 -1.24 5.93 -7.23
C VAL A 57 -1.49 6.26 -8.70
N LYS A 58 -0.42 6.48 -9.49
CA LYS A 58 -0.55 6.74 -10.93
C LYS A 58 -1.17 5.57 -11.67
N ARG A 59 -0.70 4.33 -11.45
CA ARG A 59 -1.26 3.12 -12.10
C ARG A 59 -2.73 2.91 -11.76
N LEU A 60 -3.11 3.13 -10.50
CA LEU A 60 -4.49 3.03 -10.04
C LEU A 60 -5.39 4.07 -10.72
N LEU A 61 -4.92 5.30 -10.89
CA LEU A 61 -5.62 6.35 -11.62
C LEU A 61 -5.73 6.08 -13.13
N GLU A 62 -4.75 5.41 -13.72
CA GLU A 62 -4.81 4.94 -15.11
C GLU A 62 -5.87 3.83 -15.26
N ALA A 63 -6.00 2.95 -14.27
CA ALA A 63 -7.04 1.91 -14.25
C ALA A 63 -8.44 2.48 -13.97
N ALA A 64 -8.55 3.60 -13.26
CA ALA A 64 -9.79 4.30 -12.94
C ALA A 64 -9.82 5.70 -13.61
N PRO A 65 -10.05 5.80 -14.92
CA PRO A 65 -9.87 7.06 -15.66
C PRO A 65 -10.88 8.17 -15.29
N LYS A 66 -12.01 7.82 -14.68
CA LYS A 66 -13.02 8.74 -14.14
C LYS A 66 -12.99 8.81 -12.60
N GLY A 67 -12.11 8.02 -11.97
CA GLY A 67 -11.98 7.86 -10.53
C GLY A 67 -11.09 8.91 -9.89
N GLN A 68 -10.96 8.77 -8.57
CA GLN A 68 -10.13 9.61 -7.72
C GLN A 68 -9.13 8.75 -6.95
N GLY A 69 -7.87 9.18 -6.90
CA GLY A 69 -6.81 8.54 -6.14
C GLY A 69 -6.37 9.41 -4.96
N THR A 70 -6.18 8.78 -3.82
CA THR A 70 -5.55 9.40 -2.65
C THR A 70 -4.29 8.59 -2.32
N GLY A 71 -3.14 9.25 -2.24
CA GLY A 71 -1.94 8.66 -1.65
C GLY A 71 -1.83 9.08 -0.19
N LEU A 72 -1.54 8.15 0.72
CA LEU A 72 -1.22 8.45 2.12
C LEU A 72 0.17 7.90 2.43
N ASP A 73 1.00 8.72 3.04
CA ASP A 73 2.30 8.29 3.58
C ASP A 73 2.68 9.16 4.78
N TYR A 74 3.39 8.59 5.75
CA TYR A 74 3.82 9.33 6.93
C TYR A 74 5.15 10.07 6.72
N SER A 75 5.91 9.74 5.64
CA SER A 75 7.13 10.40 5.23
C SER A 75 6.84 11.62 4.37
N ASP A 76 7.33 12.79 4.79
CA ASP A 76 7.29 14.02 4.00
C ASP A 76 7.97 13.87 2.63
N VAL A 77 9.06 13.11 2.57
CA VAL A 77 9.79 12.80 1.32
C VAL A 77 8.93 11.99 0.36
N SER A 78 8.21 10.99 0.86
CA SER A 78 7.28 10.17 0.07
C SER A 78 6.12 11.01 -0.46
N VAL A 79 5.55 11.86 0.38
CA VAL A 79 4.48 12.79 0.00
C VAL A 79 4.93 13.71 -1.12
N GLU A 80 6.09 14.40 -0.97
CA GLU A 80 6.64 15.26 -2.01
C GLU A 80 6.87 14.53 -3.34
N GLU A 81 7.38 13.29 -3.30
CA GLU A 81 7.66 12.53 -4.52
C GLU A 81 6.37 12.05 -5.18
N THR A 82 5.39 11.60 -4.38
CA THR A 82 4.06 11.22 -4.87
C THR A 82 3.36 12.40 -5.55
N GLU A 83 3.43 13.61 -4.99
CA GLU A 83 2.87 14.82 -5.60
C GLU A 83 3.54 15.15 -6.94
N LYS A 84 4.87 14.99 -7.05
CA LYS A 84 5.61 15.21 -8.30
C LYS A 84 5.19 14.24 -9.38
N VAL A 85 5.11 12.94 -9.04
CA VAL A 85 4.75 11.87 -9.97
C VAL A 85 3.31 12.04 -10.47
N ASN A 86 2.39 12.47 -9.59
CA ASN A 86 0.97 12.60 -9.89
C ASN A 86 0.50 14.03 -10.17
N ARG A 87 1.43 14.95 -10.43
CA ARG A 87 1.14 16.38 -10.60
C ARG A 87 0.03 16.71 -11.60
N THR A 88 -0.06 15.98 -12.71
CA THR A 88 -1.11 16.16 -13.71
C THR A 88 -2.48 15.81 -13.14
N ALA A 89 -2.63 14.63 -12.55
CA ALA A 89 -3.87 14.19 -11.93
C ALA A 89 -4.30 15.10 -10.75
N ILE A 90 -3.33 15.66 -10.01
CA ILE A 90 -3.62 16.63 -8.94
C ILE A 90 -4.21 17.91 -9.53
N ARG A 91 -3.66 18.45 -10.62
CA ARG A 91 -4.18 19.65 -11.31
C ARG A 91 -5.58 19.43 -11.88
N GLU A 92 -5.86 18.20 -12.29
CA GLU A 92 -7.18 17.78 -12.81
C GLU A 92 -8.20 17.51 -11.69
N GLY A 93 -7.81 17.62 -10.42
CA GLY A 93 -8.68 17.31 -9.27
C GLY A 93 -8.96 15.82 -9.06
N ARG A 94 -8.21 14.92 -9.74
CA ARG A 94 -8.37 13.47 -9.63
C ARG A 94 -7.43 12.80 -8.63
N CYS A 95 -6.43 13.53 -8.14
CA CYS A 95 -5.47 13.01 -7.17
C CYS A 95 -5.29 13.98 -6.00
N ARG A 96 -5.14 13.44 -4.81
CA ARG A 96 -4.63 14.16 -3.65
C ARG A 96 -3.61 13.31 -2.91
N VAL A 97 -2.70 13.96 -2.20
CA VAL A 97 -1.71 13.30 -1.34
C VAL A 97 -1.88 13.84 0.07
N VAL A 98 -1.86 12.95 1.05
CA VAL A 98 -2.06 13.27 2.47
C VAL A 98 -0.88 12.75 3.25
N GLN A 99 -0.24 13.60 4.03
CA GLN A 99 0.71 13.14 5.03
C GLN A 99 -0.05 12.63 6.25
N GLY A 100 0.17 11.38 6.62
CA GLY A 100 -0.53 10.77 7.74
C GLY A 100 -0.04 9.36 8.05
N ASP A 101 -0.42 8.87 9.23
CA ASP A 101 -0.11 7.51 9.67
C ASP A 101 -1.30 6.59 9.37
N VAL A 102 -1.01 5.42 8.82
CA VAL A 102 -2.02 4.41 8.50
C VAL A 102 -2.76 3.89 9.72
N SER A 103 -2.14 3.92 10.90
CA SER A 103 -2.78 3.56 12.17
C SER A 103 -3.85 4.55 12.65
N SER A 104 -3.90 5.74 12.03
CA SER A 104 -4.88 6.79 12.35
C SER A 104 -5.33 7.52 11.08
N LEU A 105 -6.10 6.81 10.25
CA LEU A 105 -6.54 7.31 8.94
C LEU A 105 -7.44 8.55 9.08
N PRO A 106 -7.03 9.70 8.48
CA PRO A 106 -7.77 10.97 8.57
C PRO A 106 -8.89 11.05 7.52
N PHE A 107 -9.63 9.97 7.35
CA PHE A 107 -10.72 9.89 6.39
C PHE A 107 -12.01 9.46 7.08
N GLU A 108 -13.13 9.89 6.51
CA GLU A 108 -14.45 9.49 6.97
C GLU A 108 -14.71 8.01 6.65
N GLU A 109 -15.72 7.44 7.33
CA GLU A 109 -16.20 6.09 7.04
C GLU A 109 -16.72 6.02 5.59
N ASP A 110 -16.71 4.83 5.01
CA ASP A 110 -17.29 4.53 3.69
C ASP A 110 -16.80 5.47 2.57
N SER A 111 -15.52 5.90 2.63
CA SER A 111 -14.94 6.86 1.70
C SER A 111 -14.41 6.25 0.41
N PHE A 112 -13.94 4.99 0.46
CA PHE A 112 -13.18 4.37 -0.63
C PHE A 112 -13.82 3.08 -1.14
N ASP A 113 -13.76 2.88 -2.45
CA ASP A 113 -14.14 1.63 -3.10
C ASP A 113 -13.00 0.60 -3.06
N LEU A 114 -11.75 1.08 -3.03
CA LEU A 114 -10.55 0.27 -2.99
C LEU A 114 -9.50 0.93 -2.08
N VAL A 115 -8.92 0.16 -1.18
CA VAL A 115 -7.68 0.51 -0.48
C VAL A 115 -6.59 -0.46 -0.91
N THR A 116 -5.42 0.06 -1.26
CA THR A 116 -4.25 -0.74 -1.62
C THR A 116 -3.10 -0.53 -0.64
N ALA A 117 -2.28 -1.57 -0.46
CA ALA A 117 -1.05 -1.54 0.30
C ALA A 117 0.02 -2.34 -0.47
N PHE A 118 0.92 -1.63 -1.14
CA PHE A 118 2.02 -2.24 -1.88
C PHE A 118 3.31 -2.11 -1.09
N GLU A 119 3.90 -3.22 -0.65
CA GLU A 119 5.21 -3.25 0.00
C GLU A 119 5.27 -2.45 1.33
N THR A 120 4.18 -2.36 2.08
CA THR A 120 4.11 -1.47 3.24
C THR A 120 3.56 -2.13 4.51
N VAL A 121 2.70 -3.15 4.39
CA VAL A 121 1.99 -3.78 5.53
C VAL A 121 2.96 -4.29 6.61
N TYR A 122 4.12 -4.76 6.24
CA TYR A 122 5.13 -5.25 7.16
C TYR A 122 5.79 -4.16 8.05
N PHE A 123 5.48 -2.88 7.79
CA PHE A 123 5.89 -1.74 8.63
C PHE A 123 4.76 -1.15 9.45
N TRP A 124 3.54 -1.68 9.33
CA TRP A 124 2.39 -1.09 9.99
C TRP A 124 2.38 -1.46 11.48
N PRO A 125 2.19 -0.49 12.38
CA PRO A 125 2.03 -0.77 13.79
C PRO A 125 0.64 -1.34 14.07
N ASP A 126 0.50 -2.04 15.18
CA ASP A 126 -0.80 -2.51 15.70
C ASP A 126 -1.71 -3.04 14.59
N ILE A 127 -1.24 -4.04 13.86
CA ILE A 127 -1.80 -4.49 12.59
C ILE A 127 -3.31 -4.78 12.65
N GLU A 128 -3.81 -5.33 13.78
CA GLU A 128 -5.22 -5.61 13.98
C GLU A 128 -6.05 -4.31 13.99
N GLN A 129 -5.61 -3.32 14.77
CA GLN A 129 -6.26 -2.01 14.84
C GLN A 129 -6.13 -1.26 13.50
N THR A 130 -4.99 -1.37 12.84
CA THR A 130 -4.76 -0.75 11.53
C THR A 130 -5.70 -1.35 10.49
N PHE A 131 -5.88 -2.67 10.45
CA PHE A 131 -6.83 -3.31 9.53
C PHE A 131 -8.29 -2.92 9.83
N ALA A 132 -8.66 -2.78 11.10
CA ALA A 132 -9.97 -2.25 11.47
C ALA A 132 -10.17 -0.80 10.98
N GLY A 133 -9.11 0.02 11.04
CA GLY A 133 -9.10 1.38 10.46
C GLY A 133 -9.26 1.39 8.95
N ILE A 134 -8.58 0.48 8.23
CA ILE A 134 -8.75 0.30 6.78
C ILE A 134 -10.20 -0.10 6.46
N ARG A 135 -10.74 -1.07 7.21
CA ARG A 135 -12.14 -1.50 7.03
C ARG A 135 -13.14 -0.37 7.24
N ARG A 136 -12.93 0.47 8.24
CA ARG A 136 -13.80 1.64 8.52
C ARG A 136 -13.89 2.60 7.34
N VAL A 137 -12.78 2.87 6.65
CA VAL A 137 -12.78 3.82 5.54
C VAL A 137 -13.21 3.23 4.21
N LEU A 138 -13.31 1.89 4.10
CA LEU A 138 -13.87 1.21 2.95
C LEU A 138 -15.40 1.27 2.98
N LYS A 139 -16.01 1.46 1.81
CA LYS A 139 -17.45 1.31 1.61
C LYS A 139 -17.87 -0.15 1.82
N PRO A 140 -19.17 -0.41 2.08
CA PRO A 140 -19.72 -1.76 1.94
C PRO A 140 -19.36 -2.35 0.56
N ASP A 141 -18.91 -3.60 0.55
CA ASP A 141 -18.37 -4.31 -0.62
C ASP A 141 -17.06 -3.71 -1.19
N GLY A 142 -16.47 -2.73 -0.53
CA GLY A 142 -15.16 -2.19 -0.87
C GLY A 142 -14.04 -3.23 -0.68
N VAL A 143 -12.96 -3.08 -1.39
CA VAL A 143 -11.86 -4.05 -1.43
C VAL A 143 -10.63 -3.51 -0.72
N PHE A 144 -10.03 -4.30 0.16
CA PHE A 144 -8.66 -4.11 0.61
C PHE A 144 -7.73 -5.06 -0.15
N PHE A 145 -6.67 -4.52 -0.72
CA PHE A 145 -5.69 -5.27 -1.49
C PHE A 145 -4.28 -5.04 -0.96
N ILE A 146 -3.61 -6.13 -0.58
CA ILE A 146 -2.22 -6.16 -0.13
C ILE A 146 -1.39 -6.84 -1.22
N CYS A 147 -0.21 -6.29 -1.52
CA CYS A 147 0.74 -6.89 -2.46
C CYS A 147 2.17 -6.69 -1.96
N ASN A 148 2.84 -7.79 -1.64
CA ASN A 148 4.17 -7.82 -1.03
C ASN A 148 5.14 -8.63 -1.88
N GLU A 149 6.43 -8.21 -1.91
CA GLU A 149 7.50 -8.99 -2.55
C GLU A 149 7.99 -10.18 -1.71
N SER A 150 7.46 -10.34 -0.50
CA SER A 150 7.72 -11.49 0.36
C SER A 150 6.43 -12.21 0.72
N ASN A 151 6.47 -13.54 0.66
CA ASN A 151 5.42 -14.42 1.14
C ASN A 151 5.58 -14.83 2.63
N GLY A 152 6.54 -14.21 3.34
CA GLY A 152 6.83 -14.49 4.74
C GLY A 152 7.82 -15.63 4.98
N HIS A 153 8.19 -16.39 3.96
CA HIS A 153 9.04 -17.59 4.10
C HIS A 153 10.40 -17.47 3.37
N ASP A 154 10.60 -16.43 2.56
CA ASP A 154 11.85 -16.27 1.82
C ASP A 154 13.01 -15.82 2.74
N GLU A 155 14.17 -16.47 2.55
CA GLU A 155 15.34 -16.27 3.41
C GLU A 155 15.88 -14.83 3.37
N GLU A 156 15.74 -14.15 2.25
CA GLU A 156 16.27 -12.81 2.08
C GLU A 156 15.44 -11.81 2.89
N ALA A 157 14.13 -11.82 2.78
CA ALA A 157 13.23 -10.97 3.58
C ALA A 157 13.36 -11.30 5.08
N LEU A 158 13.49 -12.57 5.45
CA LEU A 158 13.75 -12.98 6.84
C LEU A 158 15.07 -12.44 7.40
N LYS A 159 16.11 -12.23 6.58
CA LYS A 159 17.33 -11.53 6.99
C LYS A 159 17.07 -10.04 7.20
N TYR A 160 16.35 -9.39 6.27
CA TYR A 160 16.04 -7.96 6.40
C TYR A 160 15.12 -7.66 7.60
N SER A 161 14.15 -8.53 7.89
CA SER A 161 13.25 -8.34 9.06
C SER A 161 13.98 -8.34 10.43
N LYS A 162 15.18 -8.95 10.49
CA LYS A 162 16.04 -8.93 11.70
C LYS A 162 16.88 -7.66 11.82
N ILE A 163 17.04 -6.90 10.72
CA ILE A 163 17.92 -5.73 10.63
C ILE A 163 17.13 -4.44 10.61
N ILE A 164 15.94 -4.46 10.00
CA ILE A 164 15.09 -3.28 9.86
C ILE A 164 14.12 -3.22 11.04
N ASP A 165 14.24 -2.19 11.85
CA ASP A 165 13.42 -2.01 13.05
C ASP A 165 11.93 -1.92 12.71
N GLY A 166 11.12 -2.72 13.40
CA GLY A 166 9.67 -2.74 13.25
C GLY A 166 9.17 -3.36 11.95
N MET A 167 10.01 -4.10 11.24
CA MET A 167 9.58 -4.92 10.10
C MET A 167 9.07 -6.27 10.61
N THR A 168 7.81 -6.58 10.29
CA THR A 168 7.18 -7.88 10.58
C THR A 168 6.69 -8.50 9.29
N LEU A 169 7.22 -9.68 8.94
CA LEU A 169 6.75 -10.44 7.79
C LEU A 169 5.52 -11.25 8.16
N TYR A 170 4.59 -11.31 7.24
CA TYR A 170 3.36 -12.09 7.37
C TYR A 170 3.26 -13.03 6.18
N ASP A 171 2.87 -14.28 6.44
CA ASP A 171 2.47 -15.23 5.39
C ASP A 171 0.98 -15.08 5.03
N ALA A 172 0.54 -15.87 4.05
CA ALA A 172 -0.82 -15.83 3.54
C ALA A 172 -1.87 -16.19 4.60
N ASP A 173 -1.58 -17.19 5.44
CA ASP A 173 -2.49 -17.65 6.49
C ASP A 173 -2.62 -16.61 7.60
N GLN A 174 -1.49 -16.04 8.04
CA GLN A 174 -1.47 -14.97 9.04
C GLN A 174 -2.25 -13.74 8.58
N LEU A 175 -2.05 -13.27 7.33
CA LEU A 175 -2.82 -12.14 6.80
C LEU A 175 -4.30 -12.47 6.67
N THR A 176 -4.63 -13.69 6.25
CA THR A 176 -6.02 -14.16 6.15
C THR A 176 -6.71 -14.11 7.52
N ASP A 177 -6.07 -14.62 8.55
CA ASP A 177 -6.62 -14.66 9.91
C ASP A 177 -6.79 -13.24 10.48
N LEU A 178 -5.78 -12.37 10.30
CA LEU A 178 -5.83 -10.97 10.73
C LEU A 178 -6.95 -10.19 10.04
N LEU A 179 -7.12 -10.39 8.73
CA LEU A 179 -8.19 -9.74 7.96
C LEU A 179 -9.58 -10.22 8.39
N LYS A 180 -9.77 -11.53 8.55
CA LYS A 180 -11.03 -12.08 9.07
C LYS A 180 -11.35 -11.56 10.47
N LYS A 181 -10.34 -11.46 11.35
CA LYS A 181 -10.48 -10.92 12.69
C LYS A 181 -10.87 -9.44 12.69
N ALA A 182 -10.38 -8.66 11.71
CA ALA A 182 -10.79 -7.29 11.48
C ALA A 182 -12.19 -7.15 10.83
N GLY A 183 -12.85 -8.26 10.50
CA GLY A 183 -14.21 -8.32 9.95
C GLY A 183 -14.30 -8.28 8.42
N PHE A 184 -13.19 -8.48 7.71
CA PHE A 184 -13.21 -8.69 6.27
C PHE A 184 -13.74 -10.09 5.93
N ARG A 185 -14.37 -10.21 4.75
CA ARG A 185 -14.86 -11.46 4.18
C ARG A 185 -14.19 -11.75 2.84
N ASP A 186 -14.46 -12.90 2.29
CA ASP A 186 -13.98 -13.32 0.95
C ASP A 186 -12.48 -13.07 0.74
N VAL A 187 -11.68 -13.45 1.76
CA VAL A 187 -10.24 -13.30 1.71
C VAL A 187 -9.64 -14.32 0.75
N VAL A 188 -9.00 -13.83 -0.31
CA VAL A 188 -8.35 -14.64 -1.34
C VAL A 188 -6.89 -14.26 -1.44
N THR A 189 -6.03 -15.27 -1.45
CA THR A 189 -4.57 -15.11 -1.56
C THR A 189 -4.07 -15.71 -2.87
N ASP A 190 -3.02 -15.13 -3.44
CA ASP A 190 -2.25 -15.72 -4.53
C ASP A 190 -0.76 -15.52 -4.28
N VAL A 191 0.03 -16.54 -4.62
CA VAL A 191 1.48 -16.57 -4.42
C VAL A 191 2.15 -16.86 -5.77
N ASN A 192 3.11 -16.02 -6.15
CA ASN A 192 3.95 -16.21 -7.31
C ASN A 192 5.41 -16.19 -6.89
N ASP A 193 6.00 -17.38 -6.73
CA ASP A 193 7.32 -17.57 -6.14
C ASP A 193 7.36 -16.99 -4.71
N VAL A 194 8.08 -15.89 -4.50
CA VAL A 194 8.15 -15.20 -3.21
C VAL A 194 7.11 -14.06 -3.07
N TRP A 195 6.44 -13.70 -4.15
CA TRP A 195 5.44 -12.63 -4.11
C TRP A 195 4.11 -13.12 -3.54
N LEU A 196 3.48 -12.30 -2.74
CA LEU A 196 2.18 -12.56 -2.15
C LEU A 196 1.23 -11.41 -2.44
N CYS A 197 0.01 -11.71 -2.89
CA CYS A 197 -1.09 -10.76 -2.80
C CYS A 197 -2.26 -11.35 -2.01
N VAL A 198 -3.00 -10.45 -1.37
CA VAL A 198 -4.20 -10.77 -0.60
C VAL A 198 -5.28 -9.78 -0.97
N LYS A 199 -6.45 -10.27 -1.35
CA LYS A 199 -7.65 -9.49 -1.59
C LYS A 199 -8.71 -9.83 -0.58
N ALA A 200 -9.27 -8.85 0.10
CA ALA A 200 -10.34 -9.02 1.09
C ALA A 200 -11.48 -8.02 0.81
N VAL A 201 -12.71 -8.45 1.05
CA VAL A 201 -13.91 -7.63 0.84
C VAL A 201 -14.43 -7.12 2.19
N CYS A 202 -14.84 -5.86 2.24
CA CYS A 202 -15.43 -5.22 3.43
C CYS A 202 -16.83 -5.77 3.74
#